data_445e5f81e8ca0f5bb12a19d0c170f731
#
_entry.id   445e5f81e8ca0f5bb12a19d0c170f731
#
_cell.length_a   1.000
_cell.length_b   1.000
_cell.length_c   1.000
_cell.angle_alpha   90.00
_cell.angle_beta   90.00
_cell.angle_gamma   90.00
#
_symmetry.space_group_name_H-M   'P 1'
#
loop_
_entity.id
_entity.type
_entity.pdbx_description
1 polymer ?
#
loop_
_entity_poly.entity_id
_entity_poly.type
_entity_poly.pdbx_seq_one_letter_code
_entity_poly.pdbx_strand_id
1 'polypeptide(L)'
;MGIRKYKPTTPGRRGSSVSDFAEITRSTPEKSLLRPLSKTGGRNSTGRITTRHIGGGHKRQYRVIDFRRHDKDGIPATVAHIEYDPNRTANIALLHYADGEKRYIIAPNKLKQGDAIEQGPAADIKPGNNLPLKNIPVGSVIHAIELKPGGGAKLARSAGASVRLVAKDGPYAQLRLPSGEIRNVDARCRATVGEVGNAEQSNINWGKAGRMRWKGIRPTVRGVAMNPVDHPHGGGEGKTSGGRHPVSPWGQAEGRTRKQNLPSDKLIVRRRNVGKKR
;
A
#
# COMPACT_ATOMS: atom_id res chain seq x y z
N MET A 1 -6.06 16.04 -7.09
CA MET A 1 -7.05 15.56 -6.11
C MET A 1 -7.11 16.54 -4.97
N GLY A 2 -8.30 16.91 -4.51
CA GLY A 2 -8.47 17.89 -3.45
C GLY A 2 -8.94 17.24 -2.14
N ILE A 3 -8.64 17.91 -1.03
CA ILE A 3 -9.14 17.55 0.30
C ILE A 3 -10.19 18.57 0.71
N ARG A 4 -11.41 18.11 0.96
CA ARG A 4 -12.49 18.93 1.49
C ARG A 4 -12.47 18.89 3.01
N LYS A 5 -12.31 20.05 3.65
CA LYS A 5 -12.45 20.21 5.10
C LYS A 5 -13.92 20.44 5.48
N TYR A 6 -14.34 19.87 6.60
CA TYR A 6 -15.68 20.14 7.15
C TYR A 6 -15.72 21.44 7.95
N LYS A 7 -16.89 22.10 7.98
CA LYS A 7 -17.13 23.21 8.90
C LYS A 7 -17.05 22.71 10.36
N PRO A 8 -16.50 23.49 11.30
CA PRO A 8 -16.28 23.08 12.70
C PRO A 8 -17.58 23.17 13.53
N THR A 9 -18.63 22.51 13.10
CA THR A 9 -19.96 22.55 13.75
C THR A 9 -20.05 21.67 15.00
N THR A 10 -19.19 20.66 15.13
CA THR A 10 -19.14 19.76 16.28
C THR A 10 -17.68 19.36 16.56
N PRO A 11 -17.34 18.89 17.79
CA PRO A 11 -15.98 18.43 18.10
C PRO A 11 -15.45 17.38 17.11
N GLY A 12 -16.27 16.44 16.67
CA GLY A 12 -15.89 15.40 15.70
C GLY A 12 -15.71 15.90 14.26
N ARG A 13 -16.29 17.06 13.91
CA ARG A 13 -16.10 17.70 12.61
C ARG A 13 -14.97 18.71 12.59
N ARG A 14 -14.62 19.27 13.74
CA ARG A 14 -13.50 20.20 13.88
C ARG A 14 -12.21 19.51 13.44
N GLY A 15 -11.55 20.01 12.40
CA GLY A 15 -10.35 19.40 11.84
C GLY A 15 -10.57 18.12 11.00
N SER A 16 -11.81 17.67 10.84
CA SER A 16 -12.12 16.52 9.98
C SER A 16 -12.06 16.89 8.51
N SER A 17 -11.52 15.98 7.69
CA SER A 17 -11.45 16.14 6.25
C SER A 17 -11.78 14.85 5.51
N VAL A 18 -12.07 14.96 4.22
CA VAL A 18 -12.33 13.84 3.31
C VAL A 18 -11.74 14.15 1.94
N SER A 19 -11.51 13.12 1.13
CA SER A 19 -11.23 13.29 -0.29
C SER A 19 -12.44 13.93 -0.99
N ASP A 20 -12.18 14.73 -2.01
CA ASP A 20 -13.22 15.28 -2.91
C ASP A 20 -13.69 14.26 -3.95
N PHE A 21 -12.97 13.14 -4.12
CA PHE A 21 -13.22 12.09 -5.10
C PHE A 21 -13.24 12.57 -6.57
N ALA A 22 -12.64 13.72 -6.87
CA ALA A 22 -12.69 14.33 -8.21
C ALA A 22 -12.13 13.44 -9.33
N GLU A 23 -11.20 12.52 -9.03
CA GLU A 23 -10.63 11.60 -10.02
C GLU A 23 -11.55 10.41 -10.35
N ILE A 24 -12.60 10.16 -9.55
CA ILE A 24 -13.43 8.98 -9.69
C ILE A 24 -14.48 9.24 -10.77
N THR A 25 -14.48 8.40 -11.80
CA THR A 25 -15.40 8.51 -12.93
C THR A 25 -16.61 7.60 -12.80
N ARG A 26 -16.54 6.56 -11.94
CA ARG A 26 -17.62 5.60 -11.73
C ARG A 26 -17.69 5.16 -10.26
N SER A 27 -18.89 5.14 -9.69
CA SER A 27 -19.13 4.73 -8.30
C SER A 27 -19.45 3.24 -8.14
N THR A 28 -19.95 2.59 -9.18
CA THR A 28 -20.32 1.17 -9.15
C THR A 28 -19.21 0.29 -9.69
N PRO A 29 -18.74 -0.74 -8.94
CA PRO A 29 -17.68 -1.62 -9.41
C PRO A 29 -18.16 -2.61 -10.45
N GLU A 30 -17.24 -3.13 -11.25
CA GLU A 30 -17.48 -4.21 -12.21
C GLU A 30 -17.79 -5.52 -11.47
N LYS A 31 -18.99 -6.07 -11.66
CA LYS A 31 -19.51 -7.22 -10.89
C LYS A 31 -18.69 -8.50 -11.08
N SER A 32 -18.20 -8.76 -12.29
CA SER A 32 -17.40 -9.94 -12.63
C SER A 32 -16.06 -10.00 -11.86
N LEU A 33 -15.53 -8.82 -11.49
CA LEU A 33 -14.25 -8.67 -10.78
C LEU A 33 -14.40 -8.54 -9.26
N LEU A 34 -15.59 -8.79 -8.71
CA LEU A 34 -15.84 -8.79 -7.27
C LEU A 34 -15.74 -10.19 -6.68
N ARG A 35 -15.20 -10.27 -5.47
CA ARG A 35 -15.18 -11.49 -4.65
C ARG A 35 -15.64 -11.19 -3.24
N PRO A 36 -16.28 -12.13 -2.55
CA PRO A 36 -16.61 -12.00 -1.14
C PRO A 36 -15.34 -11.75 -0.31
N LEU A 37 -15.44 -10.89 0.70
CA LEU A 37 -14.37 -10.63 1.65
C LEU A 37 -14.88 -10.95 3.06
N SER A 38 -14.54 -12.13 3.58
CA SER A 38 -14.87 -12.52 4.95
C SER A 38 -14.01 -11.75 5.95
N LYS A 39 -14.60 -11.42 7.09
CA LYS A 39 -13.91 -10.73 8.19
C LYS A 39 -13.44 -11.75 9.21
N THR A 40 -12.13 -11.89 9.37
CA THR A 40 -11.54 -12.83 10.34
C THR A 40 -11.45 -12.25 11.75
N GLY A 41 -11.61 -10.93 11.92
CA GLY A 41 -11.45 -10.26 13.22
C GLY A 41 -10.04 -10.41 13.82
N GLY A 42 -9.02 -10.56 12.98
CA GLY A 42 -7.64 -10.76 13.42
C GLY A 42 -7.30 -12.19 13.86
N ARG A 43 -8.23 -13.16 13.63
CA ARG A 43 -8.01 -14.58 13.96
C ARG A 43 -7.32 -15.31 12.82
N ASN A 44 -6.44 -16.24 13.18
CA ASN A 44 -5.82 -17.18 12.24
C ASN A 44 -6.73 -18.41 11.97
N SER A 45 -6.21 -19.41 11.26
CA SER A 45 -6.91 -20.65 10.94
C SER A 45 -7.33 -21.46 12.17
N THR A 46 -6.61 -21.33 13.31
CA THR A 46 -6.92 -21.99 14.58
C THR A 46 -7.84 -21.16 15.49
N GLY A 47 -8.38 -20.03 15.02
CA GLY A 47 -9.28 -19.14 15.76
C GLY A 47 -8.59 -18.24 16.79
N ARG A 48 -7.25 -18.29 16.93
CA ARG A 48 -6.49 -17.45 17.85
C ARG A 48 -6.23 -16.06 17.26
N ILE A 49 -6.27 -15.04 18.11
CA ILE A 49 -5.95 -13.67 17.72
C ILE A 49 -4.45 -13.55 17.47
N THR A 50 -4.06 -13.40 16.20
CA THR A 50 -2.66 -13.15 15.77
C THR A 50 -2.41 -11.71 15.38
N THR A 51 -3.48 -10.97 15.05
CA THR A 51 -3.42 -9.53 14.76
C THR A 51 -4.40 -8.81 15.68
N ARG A 52 -3.86 -8.09 16.67
CA ARG A 52 -4.67 -7.37 17.66
C ARG A 52 -5.32 -6.13 17.03
N HIS A 53 -6.40 -5.64 17.67
CA HIS A 53 -7.10 -4.40 17.36
C HIS A 53 -7.74 -4.38 15.95
N ILE A 54 -8.15 -5.54 15.43
CA ILE A 54 -8.90 -5.67 14.18
C ILE A 54 -10.26 -6.28 14.48
N GLY A 55 -11.31 -5.74 13.86
CA GLY A 55 -12.67 -6.29 13.95
C GLY A 55 -13.76 -5.27 13.65
N GLY A 56 -14.93 -5.75 13.30
CA GLY A 56 -16.07 -4.92 12.88
C GLY A 56 -15.82 -4.22 11.53
N GLY A 57 -16.23 -2.97 11.44
CA GLY A 57 -16.13 -2.16 10.23
C GLY A 57 -17.23 -2.41 9.20
N HIS A 58 -17.30 -1.55 8.18
CA HIS A 58 -18.28 -1.65 7.11
C HIS A 58 -18.08 -2.92 6.28
N LYS A 59 -19.18 -3.52 5.77
CA LYS A 59 -19.13 -4.66 4.83
C LYS A 59 -18.41 -4.22 3.55
N ARG A 60 -17.49 -5.06 3.05
CA ARG A 60 -16.70 -4.80 1.85
C ARG A 60 -16.69 -6.00 0.94
N GLN A 61 -16.49 -5.74 -0.34
CA GLN A 61 -16.18 -6.75 -1.34
C GLN A 61 -14.76 -6.54 -1.82
N TYR A 62 -14.04 -7.60 -2.11
CA TYR A 62 -12.70 -7.55 -2.66
C TYR A 62 -12.78 -7.29 -4.18
N ARG A 63 -11.97 -6.36 -4.70
CA ARG A 63 -11.77 -6.16 -6.13
C ARG A 63 -10.56 -6.98 -6.55
N VAL A 64 -10.73 -7.83 -7.55
CA VAL A 64 -9.62 -8.62 -8.11
C VAL A 64 -8.74 -7.66 -8.92
N ILE A 65 -7.54 -7.41 -8.40
CA ILE A 65 -6.56 -6.54 -9.07
C ILE A 65 -5.55 -7.41 -9.77
N ASP A 66 -5.25 -7.08 -11.02
CA ASP A 66 -4.20 -7.72 -11.77
C ASP A 66 -2.83 -7.19 -11.35
N PHE A 67 -2.11 -7.98 -10.57
CA PHE A 67 -0.75 -7.69 -10.13
C PHE A 67 0.33 -8.36 -10.99
N ARG A 68 -0.05 -9.23 -11.94
CA ARG A 68 0.91 -9.96 -12.75
C ARG A 68 1.08 -9.40 -14.14
N ARG A 69 -0.01 -9.19 -14.86
CA ARG A 69 -0.09 -8.53 -16.17
C ARG A 69 0.75 -9.15 -17.31
N HIS A 70 1.49 -10.22 -17.09
CA HIS A 70 2.42 -10.78 -18.08
C HIS A 70 1.71 -11.56 -19.20
N ASP A 71 0.54 -12.08 -18.93
CA ASP A 71 -0.30 -12.83 -19.86
C ASP A 71 -1.02 -11.95 -20.90
N LYS A 72 -0.89 -10.64 -20.78
CA LYS A 72 -1.47 -9.63 -21.68
C LYS A 72 -0.42 -8.84 -22.47
N ASP A 73 0.80 -9.38 -22.59
CA ASP A 73 1.85 -8.71 -23.36
C ASP A 73 1.45 -8.51 -24.81
N GLY A 74 1.66 -7.28 -25.32
CA GLY A 74 1.32 -6.89 -26.69
C GLY A 74 -0.18 -6.67 -26.94
N ILE A 75 -1.06 -6.87 -25.96
CA ILE A 75 -2.48 -6.58 -26.10
C ILE A 75 -2.77 -5.20 -25.51
N PRO A 76 -3.19 -4.21 -26.32
CA PRO A 76 -3.51 -2.87 -25.83
C PRO A 76 -4.81 -2.90 -25.01
N ALA A 77 -4.88 -2.00 -24.03
CA ALA A 77 -6.07 -1.79 -23.22
C ALA A 77 -6.39 -0.30 -23.13
N THR A 78 -7.67 0.02 -22.95
CA THR A 78 -8.15 1.38 -22.73
C THR A 78 -8.66 1.51 -21.30
N VAL A 79 -8.34 2.64 -20.65
CA VAL A 79 -8.88 2.98 -19.33
C VAL A 79 -10.36 3.32 -19.47
N ALA A 80 -11.22 2.41 -19.05
CA ALA A 80 -12.67 2.62 -19.10
C ALA A 80 -13.13 3.54 -17.97
N HIS A 81 -12.68 3.27 -16.72
CA HIS A 81 -13.09 4.04 -15.54
C HIS A 81 -11.99 4.07 -14.48
N ILE A 82 -12.02 5.13 -13.66
CA ILE A 82 -11.27 5.19 -12.39
C ILE A 82 -12.29 5.05 -11.26
N GLU A 83 -12.02 4.11 -10.33
CA GLU A 83 -12.95 3.72 -9.28
C GLU A 83 -12.31 3.77 -7.89
N TYR A 84 -13.14 3.98 -6.86
CA TYR A 84 -12.75 3.88 -5.46
C TYR A 84 -12.73 2.42 -4.99
N ASP A 85 -11.65 2.01 -4.31
CA ASP A 85 -11.58 0.71 -3.64
C ASP A 85 -11.48 0.89 -2.11
N PRO A 86 -12.48 0.41 -1.33
CA PRO A 86 -12.44 0.51 0.13
C PRO A 86 -11.37 -0.36 0.80
N ASN A 87 -10.71 -1.26 0.05
CA ASN A 87 -9.72 -2.21 0.59
C ASN A 87 -8.29 -1.67 0.51
N ARG A 88 -8.08 -0.56 -0.20
CA ARG A 88 -6.78 0.08 -0.37
C ARG A 88 -6.87 1.59 -0.33
N THR A 89 -5.74 2.25 -0.18
CA THR A 89 -5.67 3.71 -0.17
C THR A 89 -5.62 4.31 -1.57
N ALA A 90 -5.11 3.57 -2.54
CA ALA A 90 -5.03 3.96 -3.95
C ALA A 90 -6.38 3.75 -4.66
N ASN A 91 -6.70 4.61 -5.62
CA ASN A 91 -7.76 4.36 -6.60
C ASN A 91 -7.34 3.23 -7.53
N ILE A 92 -8.32 2.61 -8.18
CA ILE A 92 -8.12 1.54 -9.18
C ILE A 92 -8.65 1.99 -10.53
N ALA A 93 -8.04 1.50 -11.60
CA ALA A 93 -8.49 1.74 -12.97
C ALA A 93 -9.04 0.45 -13.57
N LEU A 94 -10.23 0.51 -14.15
CA LEU A 94 -10.82 -0.55 -14.94
C LEU A 94 -10.29 -0.45 -16.36
N LEU A 95 -9.64 -1.50 -16.82
CA LEU A 95 -9.13 -1.64 -18.18
C LEU A 95 -10.05 -2.53 -19.01
N HIS A 96 -10.32 -2.11 -20.23
CA HIS A 96 -10.90 -2.93 -21.28
C HIS A 96 -9.80 -3.26 -22.29
N TYR A 97 -9.44 -4.53 -22.38
CA TYR A 97 -8.46 -5.03 -23.34
C TYR A 97 -9.09 -5.23 -24.73
N ALA A 98 -8.27 -5.18 -25.76
CA ALA A 98 -8.72 -5.39 -27.13
C ALA A 98 -9.31 -6.80 -27.37
N ASP A 99 -8.93 -7.79 -26.54
CA ASP A 99 -9.47 -9.15 -26.54
C ASP A 99 -10.80 -9.30 -25.78
N GLY A 100 -11.39 -8.18 -25.30
CA GLY A 100 -12.67 -8.16 -24.58
C GLY A 100 -12.56 -8.43 -23.08
N GLU A 101 -11.39 -8.82 -22.55
CA GLU A 101 -11.22 -9.05 -21.11
C GLU A 101 -11.17 -7.71 -20.34
N LYS A 102 -11.78 -7.71 -19.15
CA LYS A 102 -11.74 -6.56 -18.22
C LYS A 102 -10.86 -6.90 -17.03
N ARG A 103 -9.99 -5.97 -16.64
CA ARG A 103 -9.16 -6.13 -15.43
C ARG A 103 -9.04 -4.82 -14.67
N TYR A 104 -8.85 -4.94 -13.35
CA TYR A 104 -8.47 -3.80 -12.53
C TYR A 104 -6.95 -3.72 -12.37
N ILE A 105 -6.42 -2.50 -12.41
CA ILE A 105 -5.05 -2.18 -12.02
C ILE A 105 -5.06 -1.09 -10.95
N ILE A 106 -3.93 -0.88 -10.27
CA ILE A 106 -3.75 0.32 -9.43
C ILE A 106 -3.64 1.52 -10.36
N ALA A 107 -4.46 2.55 -10.11
CA ALA A 107 -4.44 3.77 -10.92
C ALA A 107 -3.16 4.58 -10.64
N PRO A 108 -2.30 4.80 -11.63
CA PRO A 108 -1.20 5.74 -11.53
C PRO A 108 -1.69 7.18 -11.48
N ASN A 109 -0.84 8.07 -10.97
CA ASN A 109 -1.12 9.50 -10.94
C ASN A 109 -1.26 10.03 -12.37
N LYS A 110 -2.19 10.97 -12.56
CA LYS A 110 -2.52 11.63 -13.84
C LYS A 110 -3.12 10.73 -14.92
N LEU A 111 -3.45 9.49 -14.63
CA LEU A 111 -4.19 8.63 -15.55
C LEU A 111 -5.61 9.16 -15.74
N LYS A 112 -6.10 9.17 -16.97
CA LYS A 112 -7.43 9.62 -17.31
C LYS A 112 -8.25 8.51 -17.99
N GLN A 113 -9.56 8.67 -17.97
CA GLN A 113 -10.45 7.84 -18.74
C GLN A 113 -10.18 8.04 -20.24
N GLY A 114 -10.10 6.94 -21.01
CA GLY A 114 -9.75 6.94 -22.42
C GLY A 114 -8.27 6.75 -22.72
N ASP A 115 -7.38 6.86 -21.74
CA ASP A 115 -5.95 6.64 -21.95
C ASP A 115 -5.69 5.20 -22.39
N ALA A 116 -4.76 5.02 -23.35
CA ALA A 116 -4.30 3.72 -23.77
C ALA A 116 -3.19 3.22 -22.83
N ILE A 117 -3.25 1.94 -22.47
CA ILE A 117 -2.27 1.25 -21.64
C ILE A 117 -1.78 0.00 -22.37
N GLU A 118 -0.47 -0.17 -22.36
CA GLU A 118 0.23 -1.28 -22.95
C GLU A 118 1.08 -2.01 -21.92
N GLN A 119 1.44 -3.24 -22.24
CA GLN A 119 2.33 -4.04 -21.42
C GLN A 119 3.21 -4.93 -22.27
N GLY A 120 4.37 -5.24 -21.73
CA GLY A 120 5.36 -6.05 -22.42
C GLY A 120 6.70 -5.32 -22.58
N PRO A 121 7.71 -6.03 -23.10
CA PRO A 121 9.05 -5.49 -23.24
C PRO A 121 9.15 -4.36 -24.28
N ALA A 122 8.23 -4.30 -25.23
CA ALA A 122 8.20 -3.28 -26.30
C ALA A 122 7.27 -2.10 -26.01
N ALA A 123 6.55 -2.11 -24.86
CA ALA A 123 5.63 -1.03 -24.51
C ALA A 123 6.36 0.31 -24.28
N ASP A 124 5.72 1.41 -24.64
CA ASP A 124 6.24 2.76 -24.42
C ASP A 124 6.43 3.10 -22.93
N ILE A 125 7.33 4.03 -22.64
CA ILE A 125 7.56 4.53 -21.26
C ILE A 125 6.52 5.61 -20.91
N LYS A 126 5.26 5.17 -20.79
CA LYS A 126 4.12 6.02 -20.40
C LYS A 126 3.56 5.60 -19.04
N PRO A 127 3.02 6.54 -18.23
CA PRO A 127 2.40 6.19 -16.94
C PRO A 127 1.29 5.14 -17.12
N GLY A 128 1.35 4.06 -16.33
CA GLY A 128 0.40 2.95 -16.41
C GLY A 128 0.90 1.75 -17.20
N ASN A 129 1.84 1.92 -18.11
CA ASN A 129 2.44 0.83 -18.86
C ASN A 129 3.31 -0.06 -17.96
N ASN A 130 3.27 -1.36 -18.21
CA ASN A 130 3.97 -2.37 -17.41
C ASN A 130 5.07 -3.05 -18.22
N LEU A 131 6.32 -2.89 -17.77
CA LEU A 131 7.50 -3.40 -18.45
C LEU A 131 8.43 -4.16 -17.50
N PRO A 132 9.29 -5.06 -18.04
CA PRO A 132 10.43 -5.56 -17.29
C PRO A 132 11.41 -4.44 -16.93
N LEU A 133 12.00 -4.48 -15.73
CA LEU A 133 12.93 -3.44 -15.25
C LEU A 133 14.11 -3.21 -16.19
N LYS A 134 14.57 -4.26 -16.90
CA LYS A 134 15.62 -4.14 -17.90
C LYS A 134 15.29 -3.15 -19.03
N ASN A 135 14.01 -3.01 -19.37
CA ASN A 135 13.54 -2.17 -20.48
C ASN A 135 13.18 -0.73 -20.01
N ILE A 136 13.07 -0.48 -18.71
CA ILE A 136 12.74 0.85 -18.18
C ILE A 136 14.01 1.69 -18.04
N PRO A 137 14.07 2.94 -18.52
CA PRO A 137 15.24 3.81 -18.38
C PRO A 137 15.62 4.08 -16.92
N VAL A 138 16.93 4.22 -16.65
CA VAL A 138 17.45 4.65 -15.35
C VAL A 138 16.93 6.06 -15.04
N GLY A 139 16.65 6.35 -13.78
CA GLY A 139 16.05 7.60 -13.33
C GLY A 139 14.51 7.59 -13.32
N SER A 140 13.88 6.65 -14.01
CA SER A 140 12.40 6.55 -14.07
C SER A 140 11.78 6.33 -12.70
N VAL A 141 10.60 6.93 -12.53
CA VAL A 141 9.71 6.67 -11.38
C VAL A 141 8.78 5.53 -11.73
N ILE A 142 8.69 4.55 -10.86
CA ILE A 142 7.93 3.31 -11.06
C ILE A 142 7.16 2.91 -9.80
N HIS A 143 6.13 2.11 -9.98
CA HIS A 143 5.33 1.54 -8.88
C HIS A 143 4.89 0.10 -9.21
N ALA A 144 4.14 -0.54 -8.30
CA ALA A 144 3.63 -1.90 -8.47
C ALA A 144 4.71 -2.89 -8.96
N ILE A 145 5.83 -2.97 -8.21
CA ILE A 145 7.04 -3.68 -8.61
C ILE A 145 7.04 -5.10 -8.08
N GLU A 146 7.45 -6.05 -8.89
CA GLU A 146 7.69 -7.43 -8.49
C GLU A 146 9.00 -7.56 -7.69
N LEU A 147 9.06 -8.55 -6.81
CA LEU A 147 10.28 -8.97 -6.10
C LEU A 147 10.92 -10.22 -6.69
N LYS A 148 10.14 -11.02 -7.38
CA LYS A 148 10.56 -12.21 -8.12
C LYS A 148 9.84 -12.20 -9.46
N PRO A 149 10.50 -12.59 -10.56
CA PRO A 149 9.86 -12.65 -11.87
C PRO A 149 8.58 -13.49 -11.84
N GLY A 150 7.47 -12.96 -12.38
CA GLY A 150 6.17 -13.61 -12.40
C GLY A 150 5.46 -13.73 -11.03
N GLY A 151 6.07 -13.23 -9.95
CA GLY A 151 5.51 -13.31 -8.60
C GLY A 151 4.41 -12.29 -8.30
N GLY A 152 4.13 -11.40 -9.23
CA GLY A 152 3.19 -10.29 -9.10
C GLY A 152 3.73 -9.13 -8.27
N ALA A 153 3.15 -7.96 -8.49
CA ALA A 153 3.57 -6.71 -7.85
C ALA A 153 3.43 -6.77 -6.31
N LYS A 154 4.48 -6.38 -5.59
CA LYS A 154 4.53 -6.36 -4.12
C LYS A 154 4.97 -5.03 -3.54
N LEU A 155 5.86 -4.29 -4.21
CA LEU A 155 6.37 -3.00 -3.73
C LEU A 155 5.58 -1.83 -4.35
N ALA A 156 5.51 -0.70 -3.62
CA ALA A 156 4.90 0.56 -4.05
C ALA A 156 3.49 0.41 -4.61
N ARG A 157 2.54 -0.04 -3.78
CA ARG A 157 1.13 -0.23 -4.14
C ARG A 157 0.16 0.70 -3.42
N SER A 158 0.63 1.40 -2.39
CA SER A 158 -0.19 2.34 -1.62
C SER A 158 -0.28 3.69 -2.32
N ALA A 159 -1.32 4.46 -2.00
CA ALA A 159 -1.51 5.82 -2.51
C ALA A 159 -0.24 6.68 -2.38
N GLY A 160 0.14 7.38 -3.44
CA GLY A 160 1.32 8.23 -3.50
C GLY A 160 2.66 7.50 -3.43
N ALA A 161 2.67 6.16 -3.40
CA ALA A 161 3.92 5.42 -3.34
C ALA A 161 4.62 5.43 -4.69
N SER A 162 5.93 5.68 -4.66
CA SER A 162 6.80 5.65 -5.83
C SER A 162 8.18 5.09 -5.48
N VAL A 163 8.83 4.50 -6.45
CA VAL A 163 10.20 3.98 -6.35
C VAL A 163 10.98 4.52 -7.54
N ARG A 164 12.24 4.87 -7.34
CA ARG A 164 13.10 5.31 -8.43
C ARG A 164 14.06 4.19 -8.83
N LEU A 165 14.16 3.93 -10.12
CA LEU A 165 15.19 3.06 -10.70
C LEU A 165 16.50 3.84 -10.75
N VAL A 166 17.48 3.45 -9.95
CA VAL A 166 18.75 4.22 -9.78
C VAL A 166 19.81 3.74 -10.75
N ALA A 167 19.97 2.44 -10.90
CA ALA A 167 20.97 1.84 -11.77
C ALA A 167 20.53 0.45 -12.23
N LYS A 168 21.21 -0.06 -13.24
CA LYS A 168 21.14 -1.45 -13.69
C LYS A 168 22.55 -2.02 -13.65
N ASP A 169 22.70 -3.17 -13.02
CA ASP A 169 23.99 -3.82 -12.81
C ASP A 169 23.84 -5.31 -13.09
N GLY A 170 24.32 -5.75 -14.24
CA GLY A 170 24.19 -7.13 -14.71
C GLY A 170 22.74 -7.61 -14.64
N PRO A 171 22.46 -8.71 -13.88
CA PRO A 171 21.13 -9.29 -13.78
C PRO A 171 20.18 -8.51 -12.84
N TYR A 172 20.68 -7.44 -12.17
CA TYR A 172 19.94 -6.70 -11.17
C TYR A 172 19.63 -5.26 -11.58
N ALA A 173 18.49 -4.77 -11.11
CA ALA A 173 18.10 -3.39 -11.12
C ALA A 173 18.14 -2.83 -9.69
N GLN A 174 18.79 -1.70 -9.47
CA GLN A 174 18.89 -1.03 -8.18
C GLN A 174 17.72 -0.08 -7.99
N LEU A 175 16.93 -0.31 -6.96
CA LEU A 175 15.72 0.43 -6.65
C LEU A 175 15.87 1.21 -5.35
N ARG A 176 15.61 2.53 -5.41
CA ARG A 176 15.51 3.39 -4.22
C ARG A 176 14.04 3.42 -3.77
N LEU A 177 13.78 2.82 -2.64
CA LEU A 177 12.46 2.75 -2.02
C LEU A 177 12.09 4.06 -1.31
N PRO A 178 10.78 4.32 -1.01
CA PRO A 178 10.33 5.49 -0.24
C PRO A 178 10.99 5.61 1.14
N SER A 179 11.39 4.50 1.75
CA SER A 179 12.12 4.47 3.03
C SER A 179 13.57 4.96 2.94
N GLY A 180 14.09 5.21 1.73
CA GLY A 180 15.50 5.52 1.48
C GLY A 180 16.40 4.29 1.33
N GLU A 181 15.88 3.07 1.54
CA GLU A 181 16.61 1.82 1.28
C GLU A 181 16.88 1.68 -0.22
N ILE A 182 18.10 1.31 -0.58
CA ILE A 182 18.48 0.91 -1.94
C ILE A 182 18.68 -0.60 -1.94
N ARG A 183 17.95 -1.27 -2.83
CA ARG A 183 18.02 -2.72 -2.95
C ARG A 183 18.06 -3.18 -4.40
N ASN A 184 18.69 -4.34 -4.60
CA ASN A 184 18.71 -5.05 -5.86
C ASN A 184 17.43 -5.86 -6.04
N VAL A 185 16.91 -5.85 -7.26
CA VAL A 185 15.78 -6.67 -7.72
C VAL A 185 16.16 -7.24 -9.07
N ASP A 186 15.80 -8.48 -9.37
CA ASP A 186 16.08 -9.10 -10.67
C ASP A 186 15.54 -8.23 -11.82
N ALA A 187 16.36 -7.96 -12.80
CA ALA A 187 16.02 -7.09 -13.94
C ALA A 187 14.87 -7.62 -14.81
N ARG A 188 14.53 -8.91 -14.69
CA ARG A 188 13.36 -9.55 -15.33
C ARG A 188 12.05 -9.23 -14.61
N CYS A 189 12.10 -8.80 -13.35
CA CYS A 189 10.92 -8.37 -12.61
C CYS A 189 10.24 -7.22 -13.33
N ARG A 190 8.92 -7.17 -13.25
CA ARG A 190 8.10 -6.14 -13.87
C ARG A 190 7.78 -5.00 -12.91
N ALA A 191 7.58 -3.84 -13.48
CA ALA A 191 7.12 -2.65 -12.78
C ALA A 191 6.19 -1.84 -13.68
N THR A 192 5.33 -1.04 -13.08
CA THR A 192 4.49 -0.08 -13.79
C THR A 192 5.13 1.30 -13.73
N VAL A 193 5.17 1.98 -14.87
CA VAL A 193 5.74 3.33 -14.99
C VAL A 193 4.84 4.36 -14.28
N GLY A 194 5.46 5.36 -13.65
CA GLY A 194 4.80 6.41 -12.92
C GLY A 194 4.69 6.14 -11.42
N GLU A 195 4.05 7.03 -10.69
CA GLU A 195 3.73 6.91 -9.26
C GLU A 195 2.26 6.53 -9.05
N VAL A 196 1.92 5.96 -7.90
CA VAL A 196 0.53 5.66 -7.55
C VAL A 196 -0.25 6.94 -7.32
N GLY A 197 -1.47 7.03 -7.85
CA GLY A 197 -2.39 8.15 -7.64
C GLY A 197 -2.84 8.31 -6.19
N ASN A 198 -3.71 9.31 -5.93
CA ASN A 198 -4.29 9.60 -4.62
C ASN A 198 -3.24 9.95 -3.54
N ALA A 199 -2.18 10.66 -3.88
CA ALA A 199 -1.07 10.97 -2.96
C ALA A 199 -1.51 11.69 -1.68
N GLU A 200 -2.56 12.53 -1.74
CA GLU A 200 -3.07 13.29 -0.59
C GLU A 200 -3.87 12.47 0.42
N GLN A 201 -4.07 11.18 0.18
CA GLN A 201 -4.78 10.28 1.10
C GLN A 201 -4.19 10.28 2.52
N SER A 202 -2.87 10.47 2.65
CA SER A 202 -2.18 10.55 3.94
C SER A 202 -2.54 11.83 4.74
N ASN A 203 -2.98 12.88 4.07
CA ASN A 203 -3.31 14.19 4.64
C ASN A 203 -4.76 14.26 5.16
N ILE A 204 -5.55 13.20 4.96
CA ILE A 204 -6.94 13.15 5.44
C ILE A 204 -6.97 12.97 6.95
N ASN A 205 -7.61 13.90 7.64
CA ASN A 205 -7.87 13.81 9.06
C ASN A 205 -9.25 13.18 9.33
N TRP A 206 -9.26 12.08 10.05
CA TRP A 206 -10.50 11.33 10.33
C TRP A 206 -11.41 12.03 11.36
N GLY A 207 -10.87 12.88 12.22
CA GLY A 207 -11.57 13.76 13.16
C GLY A 207 -12.21 13.07 14.36
N LYS A 208 -12.67 11.81 14.26
CA LYS A 208 -13.29 11.07 15.36
C LYS A 208 -12.95 9.58 15.36
N ALA A 209 -12.94 8.98 16.55
CA ALA A 209 -12.66 7.56 16.77
C ALA A 209 -13.62 6.62 16.01
N GLY A 210 -14.91 7.01 15.89
CA GLY A 210 -15.90 6.24 15.16
C GLY A 210 -15.55 5.97 13.70
N ARG A 211 -14.83 6.89 13.04
CA ARG A 211 -14.34 6.66 11.66
C ARG A 211 -13.30 5.55 11.57
N MET A 212 -12.47 5.39 12.59
CA MET A 212 -11.53 4.26 12.68
C MET A 212 -12.29 2.96 12.91
N ARG A 213 -13.37 2.99 13.71
CA ARG A 213 -14.26 1.83 13.91
C ARG A 213 -14.91 1.39 12.60
N TRP A 214 -15.35 2.32 11.74
CA TRP A 214 -15.88 2.01 10.42
C TRP A 214 -14.88 1.31 9.50
N LYS A 215 -13.59 1.57 9.69
CA LYS A 215 -12.51 0.89 8.96
C LYS A 215 -12.19 -0.51 9.48
N GLY A 216 -12.76 -0.91 10.62
CA GLY A 216 -12.49 -2.19 11.25
C GLY A 216 -11.32 -2.17 12.24
N ILE A 217 -10.88 -0.97 12.64
CA ILE A 217 -9.83 -0.80 13.64
C ILE A 217 -10.48 -0.66 15.02
N ARG A 218 -10.11 -1.52 15.94
CA ARG A 218 -10.55 -1.47 17.35
C ARG A 218 -9.65 -0.53 18.16
N PRO A 219 -10.15 0.01 19.29
CA PRO A 219 -9.34 0.83 20.19
C PRO A 219 -8.10 0.09 20.68
N THR A 220 -7.02 0.83 20.88
CA THR A 220 -5.75 0.34 21.41
C THR A 220 -5.50 0.98 22.77
N VAL A 221 -5.25 0.16 23.80
CA VAL A 221 -4.83 0.61 25.13
C VAL A 221 -3.31 0.57 25.18
N ARG A 222 -2.69 1.62 25.73
CA ARG A 222 -1.25 1.69 25.93
C ARG A 222 -0.80 0.72 27.01
N GLY A 223 0.34 0.05 26.85
CA GLY A 223 0.87 -0.91 27.83
C GLY A 223 1.07 -0.30 29.23
N VAL A 224 1.46 0.98 29.30
CA VAL A 224 1.60 1.73 30.59
C VAL A 224 0.27 1.86 31.36
N ALA A 225 -0.88 1.79 30.68
CA ALA A 225 -2.20 1.88 31.30
C ALA A 225 -2.79 0.50 31.65
N MET A 226 -2.01 -0.55 31.54
CA MET A 226 -2.41 -1.92 31.86
C MET A 226 -1.84 -2.36 33.22
N ASN A 227 -2.29 -3.51 33.70
CA ASN A 227 -1.71 -4.16 34.87
C ASN A 227 -0.39 -4.89 34.54
N PRO A 228 0.47 -5.18 35.54
CA PRO A 228 1.74 -5.87 35.30
C PRO A 228 1.60 -7.23 34.61
N VAL A 229 0.51 -7.93 34.85
CA VAL A 229 0.20 -9.22 34.20
C VAL A 229 -0.05 -9.11 32.70
N ASP A 230 -0.56 -7.95 32.25
CA ASP A 230 -0.99 -7.75 30.86
C ASP A 230 0.11 -7.18 29.97
N HIS A 231 1.06 -6.43 30.56
CA HIS A 231 2.13 -5.77 29.82
C HIS A 231 3.36 -5.51 30.68
N PRO A 232 4.58 -5.68 30.14
CA PRO A 232 5.84 -5.36 30.86
C PRO A 232 5.98 -3.92 31.35
N HIS A 233 5.20 -2.98 30.79
CA HIS A 233 5.13 -1.57 31.23
C HIS A 233 3.94 -1.30 32.17
N GLY A 234 3.19 -2.33 32.54
CA GLY A 234 2.01 -2.18 33.41
C GLY A 234 2.37 -1.97 34.86
N GLY A 235 1.39 -1.48 35.62
CA GLY A 235 1.50 -1.24 37.05
C GLY A 235 1.83 0.19 37.43
N GLY A 236 2.02 0.40 38.74
CA GLY A 236 2.29 1.71 39.35
C GLY A 236 1.03 2.48 39.73
N GLU A 237 1.20 3.61 40.38
CA GLU A 237 0.13 4.53 40.81
C GLU A 237 0.03 5.72 39.86
N GLY A 238 -1.17 6.02 39.38
CA GLY A 238 -1.46 7.18 38.53
C GLY A 238 -0.70 7.15 37.19
N LYS A 239 -0.02 8.25 36.84
CA LYS A 239 0.76 8.40 35.62
C LYS A 239 2.20 7.95 35.80
N THR A 240 2.45 6.67 35.89
CA THR A 240 3.80 6.11 35.99
C THR A 240 4.50 6.09 34.64
N SER A 241 5.85 6.12 34.65
CA SER A 241 6.70 5.87 33.48
C SER A 241 6.77 4.39 33.17
N GLY A 242 7.28 4.00 31.98
CA GLY A 242 7.40 2.61 31.59
C GLY A 242 8.39 1.77 32.44
N GLY A 243 9.23 2.40 33.25
CA GLY A 243 10.17 1.77 34.18
C GLY A 243 11.31 0.98 33.53
N ARG A 244 11.34 0.85 32.21
CA ARG A 244 12.30 0.10 31.41
C ARG A 244 12.34 0.57 29.95
N HIS A 245 13.30 0.07 29.17
CA HIS A 245 13.30 0.34 27.74
C HIS A 245 11.98 -0.09 27.08
N PRO A 246 11.49 0.64 26.05
CA PRO A 246 10.26 0.30 25.36
C PRO A 246 10.29 -1.11 24.80
N VAL A 247 9.30 -1.91 25.17
CA VAL A 247 9.13 -3.29 24.71
C VAL A 247 7.69 -3.57 24.29
N SER A 248 7.53 -4.57 23.45
CA SER A 248 6.21 -5.09 23.05
C SER A 248 5.54 -5.85 24.23
N PRO A 249 4.23 -6.20 24.14
CA PRO A 249 3.56 -7.04 25.13
C PRO A 249 4.26 -8.39 25.41
N TRP A 250 5.07 -8.86 24.47
CA TRP A 250 5.84 -10.10 24.59
C TRP A 250 7.31 -9.87 25.03
N GLY A 251 7.65 -8.65 25.47
CA GLY A 251 8.98 -8.31 25.95
C GLY A 251 10.04 -8.06 24.88
N GLN A 252 9.65 -8.03 23.59
CA GLN A 252 10.59 -7.72 22.51
C GLN A 252 10.88 -6.23 22.46
N ALA A 253 12.16 -5.87 22.38
CA ALA A 253 12.60 -4.47 22.27
C ALA A 253 12.02 -3.80 21.03
N GLU A 254 11.52 -2.56 21.18
CA GLU A 254 11.07 -1.74 20.07
C GLU A 254 12.26 -1.19 19.26
N GLY A 255 12.01 -0.93 17.98
CA GLY A 255 12.95 -0.31 17.06
C GLY A 255 13.53 -1.27 16.03
N ARG A 256 14.39 -2.21 16.40
CA ARG A 256 14.99 -3.18 15.48
C ARG A 256 14.20 -4.49 15.49
N THR A 257 13.25 -4.63 14.57
CA THR A 257 12.41 -5.83 14.45
C THR A 257 12.82 -6.76 13.31
N ARG A 258 13.71 -6.31 12.39
CA ARG A 258 14.20 -7.15 11.30
C ARG A 258 15.18 -8.19 11.83
N LYS A 259 14.92 -9.47 11.57
CA LYS A 259 15.88 -10.56 11.85
C LYS A 259 17.18 -10.32 11.09
N GLN A 260 18.29 -10.66 11.72
CA GLN A 260 19.62 -10.61 11.10
C GLN A 260 19.84 -11.84 10.20
N ASN A 261 20.78 -11.72 9.26
CA ASN A 261 21.21 -12.82 8.38
C ASN A 261 20.09 -13.45 7.53
N LEU A 262 19.11 -12.64 7.09
CA LEU A 262 18.12 -13.11 6.13
C LEU A 262 18.73 -13.23 4.73
N PRO A 263 18.34 -14.23 3.92
CA PRO A 263 18.80 -14.37 2.53
C PRO A 263 18.60 -13.08 1.71
N SER A 264 17.56 -12.33 2.02
CA SER A 264 17.27 -11.04 1.37
C SER A 264 18.24 -9.91 1.76
N ASP A 265 19.07 -10.07 2.78
CA ASP A 265 20.05 -9.05 3.19
C ASP A 265 21.13 -8.85 2.13
N LYS A 266 21.50 -9.90 1.39
CA LYS A 266 22.43 -9.84 0.25
C LYS A 266 21.93 -8.91 -0.89
N LEU A 267 20.63 -8.67 -0.96
CA LEU A 267 20.02 -7.80 -1.96
C LEU A 267 19.90 -6.34 -1.50
N ILE A 268 20.29 -6.00 -0.27
CA ILE A 268 20.24 -4.63 0.25
C ILE A 268 21.61 -3.98 0.05
N VAL A 269 21.69 -3.03 -0.90
CA VAL A 269 22.89 -2.24 -1.18
C VAL A 269 23.11 -1.20 -0.09
N ARG A 270 22.06 -0.47 0.27
CA ARG A 270 22.09 0.54 1.33
C ARG A 270 20.82 0.49 2.16
N ARG A 271 20.95 0.35 3.46
CA ARG A 271 19.81 0.39 4.39
C ARG A 271 19.23 1.81 4.47
N ARG A 272 17.96 1.90 4.88
CA ARG A 272 17.33 3.18 5.22
C ARG A 272 18.19 3.91 6.27
N ASN A 273 18.23 5.24 6.20
CA ASN A 273 18.87 6.03 7.24
C ASN A 273 18.15 5.77 8.57
N VAL A 274 18.78 5.00 9.43
CA VAL A 274 18.43 4.95 10.84
C VAL A 274 18.99 6.25 11.40
N GLY A 275 18.13 7.12 11.94
CA GLY A 275 18.50 8.44 12.43
C GLY A 275 19.82 8.40 13.21
N LYS A 276 20.60 9.51 13.14
CA LYS A 276 21.87 9.63 13.84
C LYS A 276 21.69 9.08 15.26
N LYS A 277 22.53 8.14 15.66
CA LYS A 277 22.66 7.77 17.08
C LYS A 277 22.86 9.08 17.84
N ARG A 278 21.90 9.44 18.68
CA ARG A 278 22.11 10.45 19.71
C ARG A 278 23.06 9.91 20.73
#